data_62312716183bbc69ed7e07c87f32a34d
#
_entry.id   62312716183bbc69ed7e07c87f32a34d
#
_cell.length_a   1.000
_cell.length_b   1.000
_cell.length_c   1.000
_cell.angle_alpha   90.00
_cell.angle_beta   90.00
_cell.angle_gamma   90.00
#
_symmetry.space_group_name_H-M   'P 1'
#
loop_
_entity.id
_entity.type
_entity.pdbx_description
1 polymer ?
#
loop_
_entity_poly.entity_id
_entity_poly.type
_entity_poly.pdbx_seq_one_letter_code
_entity_poly.pdbx_strand_id
1 'polypeptide(L)'
;SHNLFWLSRYIERVENLARIADTTFKDSIEIESSVKGSKSNNSIWEPVLNNLGYPSDTIESLIDEKDANAILSFINFSSDNGDSIANCISQARENARLVRDQISEEIWRELNRFHLLIRSSRNDEHWQQNPVDFYRKVIDLCMLLSGLINSTILHDEGWNFLQTGKHIERAEKTLRILTLFADKGENHSRSINSTLRSATAYSAYLSATKGSFKPESIYQFLLFAPSFPRSVRYCCRQLNYFLHQISGCPINSFSNPVEENTRNIVAKLDFYNTQNSDKTQLKAYLEPLLEDLDTISNQIFDENNYAMPKFQKPWNSDSSQQTQSQQ
;
A
#
# COMPACT_ATOMS: atom_id res chain seq x y z
N SER A 1 -11.90 15.24 2.73
CA SER A 1 -10.94 14.87 1.66
C SER A 1 -9.62 14.36 2.26
N HIS A 2 -8.84 15.22 2.94
CA HIS A 2 -7.53 14.88 3.50
C HIS A 2 -7.58 13.66 4.44
N ASN A 3 -8.49 13.64 5.39
CA ASN A 3 -8.61 12.54 6.35
C ASN A 3 -9.00 11.20 5.69
N LEU A 4 -9.86 11.22 4.67
CA LEU A 4 -10.24 10.02 3.90
C LEU A 4 -9.06 9.48 3.09
N PHE A 5 -8.29 10.34 2.44
CA PHE A 5 -7.08 9.97 1.74
C PHE A 5 -6.07 9.28 2.67
N TRP A 6 -5.76 9.89 3.82
CA TRP A 6 -4.82 9.32 4.78
C TRP A 6 -5.34 8.06 5.47
N LEU A 7 -6.65 7.98 5.73
CA LEU A 7 -7.28 6.76 6.26
C LEU A 7 -6.95 5.54 5.39
N SER A 8 -7.15 5.65 4.07
CA SER A 8 -6.88 4.55 3.16
C SER A 8 -5.39 4.27 2.98
N ARG A 9 -4.54 5.31 2.98
CA ARG A 9 -3.08 5.14 2.96
C ARG A 9 -2.58 4.33 4.16
N TYR A 10 -3.03 4.68 5.37
CA TYR A 10 -2.63 3.95 6.58
C TYR A 10 -3.07 2.48 6.56
N ILE A 11 -4.28 2.18 6.07
CA ILE A 11 -4.75 0.78 5.95
C ILE A 11 -3.86 -0.01 4.96
N GLU A 12 -3.56 0.53 3.78
CA GLU A 12 -2.67 -0.11 2.79
C GLU A 12 -1.23 -0.24 3.31
N ARG A 13 -0.74 0.75 4.06
CA ARG A 13 0.59 0.73 4.67
C ARG A 13 0.70 -0.39 5.69
N VAL A 14 -0.28 -0.54 6.58
CA VAL A 14 -0.33 -1.62 7.57
C VAL A 14 -0.38 -2.98 6.90
N GLU A 15 -1.23 -3.15 5.87
CA GLU A 15 -1.31 -4.42 5.14
C GLU A 15 0.05 -4.79 4.52
N ASN A 16 0.70 -3.83 3.86
CA ASN A 16 1.99 -4.06 3.22
C ASN A 16 3.08 -4.38 4.25
N LEU A 17 3.15 -3.62 5.35
CA LEU A 17 4.12 -3.83 6.41
C LEU A 17 3.95 -5.21 7.06
N ALA A 18 2.71 -5.61 7.35
CA ALA A 18 2.41 -6.94 7.90
C ALA A 18 2.83 -8.07 6.94
N ARG A 19 2.63 -7.91 5.63
CA ARG A 19 3.04 -8.91 4.63
C ARG A 19 4.55 -9.02 4.50
N ILE A 20 5.27 -7.90 4.48
CA ILE A 20 6.74 -7.90 4.43
C ILE A 20 7.29 -8.54 5.69
N ALA A 21 6.78 -8.18 6.87
CA ALA A 21 7.23 -8.73 8.14
C ALA A 21 6.95 -10.25 8.25
N ASP A 22 5.74 -10.71 7.90
CA ASP A 22 5.37 -12.13 7.86
C ASP A 22 6.29 -12.93 6.92
N THR A 23 6.51 -12.41 5.72
CA THR A 23 7.32 -13.09 4.71
C THR A 23 8.79 -13.15 5.13
N THR A 24 9.35 -12.04 5.64
CA THR A 24 10.74 -11.98 6.10
C THR A 24 10.97 -12.87 7.33
N PHE A 25 10.01 -12.91 8.24
CA PHE A 25 10.07 -13.80 9.40
C PHE A 25 10.08 -15.27 8.99
N LYS A 26 9.24 -15.68 8.04
CA LYS A 26 9.25 -17.04 7.50
C LYS A 26 10.57 -17.39 6.81
N ASP A 27 11.12 -16.47 6.03
CA ASP A 27 12.41 -16.63 5.38
C ASP A 27 13.54 -16.79 6.42
N SER A 28 13.50 -16.06 7.56
CA SER A 28 14.49 -16.18 8.63
C SER A 28 14.49 -17.58 9.27
N ILE A 29 13.31 -18.11 9.55
CA ILE A 29 13.16 -19.48 10.11
C ILE A 29 13.69 -20.54 9.13
N GLU A 30 13.41 -20.41 7.83
CA GLU A 30 13.91 -21.34 6.82
C GLU A 30 15.44 -21.31 6.72
N ILE A 31 16.06 -20.14 6.83
CA ILE A 31 17.51 -19.99 6.82
C ILE A 31 18.11 -20.64 8.06
N GLU A 32 17.59 -20.35 9.24
CA GLU A 32 18.06 -20.93 10.51
C GLU A 32 17.97 -22.45 10.52
N SER A 33 16.89 -23.02 10.00
CA SER A 33 16.70 -24.47 9.90
C SER A 33 17.65 -25.14 8.90
N SER A 34 18.11 -24.41 7.89
CA SER A 34 18.96 -24.91 6.80
C SER A 34 20.46 -24.91 7.18
N VAL A 35 20.88 -24.09 8.14
CA VAL A 35 22.29 -23.94 8.55
C VAL A 35 22.46 -24.46 9.97
N LYS A 36 22.92 -25.72 10.12
CA LYS A 36 23.20 -26.31 11.42
C LYS A 36 24.24 -25.47 12.20
N GLY A 37 23.82 -24.83 13.30
CA GLY A 37 24.69 -24.09 14.20
C GLY A 37 24.80 -22.57 13.93
N SER A 38 24.04 -22.02 13.03
CA SER A 38 23.95 -20.56 12.88
C SER A 38 23.09 -19.98 14.01
N LYS A 39 23.67 -19.04 14.78
CA LYS A 39 22.90 -18.17 15.68
C LYS A 39 21.97 -17.32 14.83
N SER A 40 20.84 -16.89 15.39
CA SER A 40 19.85 -16.01 14.75
C SER A 40 20.52 -14.98 13.81
N ASN A 41 20.25 -15.11 12.53
CA ASN A 41 20.89 -14.27 11.52
C ASN A 41 19.96 -13.09 11.16
N ASN A 42 20.00 -12.04 12.00
CA ASN A 42 19.21 -10.84 11.77
C ASN A 42 19.62 -10.09 10.49
N SER A 43 20.69 -10.50 9.80
CA SER A 43 21.14 -9.86 8.56
C SER A 43 20.10 -9.86 7.44
N ILE A 44 19.12 -10.79 7.48
CA ILE A 44 18.01 -10.80 6.52
C ILE A 44 17.09 -9.57 6.67
N TRP A 45 17.04 -8.99 7.88
CA TRP A 45 16.21 -7.83 8.17
C TRP A 45 16.84 -6.51 7.74
N GLU A 46 18.16 -6.42 7.69
CA GLU A 46 18.86 -5.18 7.36
C GLU A 46 18.41 -4.57 6.02
N PRO A 47 18.39 -5.29 4.87
CA PRO A 47 17.88 -4.73 3.63
C PRO A 47 16.39 -4.39 3.69
N VAL A 48 15.59 -5.08 4.52
CA VAL A 48 14.17 -4.78 4.71
C VAL A 48 13.99 -3.47 5.48
N LEU A 49 14.73 -3.29 6.58
CA LEU A 49 14.67 -2.09 7.41
C LEU A 49 15.18 -0.86 6.64
N ASN A 50 16.27 -1.00 5.88
CA ASN A 50 16.75 0.04 4.96
C ASN A 50 15.68 0.44 3.92
N ASN A 51 15.04 -0.54 3.30
CA ASN A 51 14.00 -0.30 2.30
C ASN A 51 12.74 0.35 2.90
N LEU A 52 12.45 0.08 4.17
CA LEU A 52 11.38 0.76 4.92
C LEU A 52 11.75 2.20 5.30
N GLY A 53 13.00 2.59 5.12
CA GLY A 53 13.46 3.97 5.31
C GLY A 53 13.80 4.32 6.77
N TYR A 54 14.12 3.32 7.60
CA TYR A 54 14.52 3.59 8.98
C TYR A 54 15.95 4.15 9.06
N PRO A 55 16.27 4.98 10.08
CA PRO A 55 17.61 5.53 10.28
C PRO A 55 18.66 4.44 10.51
N SER A 56 19.87 4.64 9.99
CA SER A 56 20.95 3.66 10.04
C SER A 56 21.35 3.28 11.48
N ASP A 57 21.37 4.23 12.41
CA ASP A 57 21.64 4.00 13.82
C ASP A 57 20.59 3.11 14.50
N THR A 58 19.32 3.30 14.14
CA THR A 58 18.21 2.46 14.58
C THR A 58 18.36 1.04 14.04
N ILE A 59 18.72 0.89 12.76
CA ILE A 59 18.90 -0.42 12.11
C ILE A 59 20.06 -1.16 12.76
N GLU A 60 21.22 -0.51 12.95
CA GLU A 60 22.40 -1.09 13.60
C GLU A 60 22.04 -1.61 15.00
N SER A 61 21.36 -0.80 15.81
CA SER A 61 20.90 -1.18 17.16
C SER A 61 20.02 -2.44 17.13
N LEU A 62 19.02 -2.48 16.26
CA LEU A 62 18.10 -3.61 16.13
C LEU A 62 18.79 -4.91 15.65
N ILE A 63 19.76 -4.79 14.74
CA ILE A 63 20.50 -5.93 14.23
C ILE A 63 21.47 -6.47 15.30
N ASP A 64 22.11 -5.60 16.07
CA ASP A 64 23.07 -5.96 17.12
C ASP A 64 22.43 -6.66 18.33
N GLU A 65 21.14 -6.41 18.61
CA GLU A 65 20.40 -7.12 19.65
C GLU A 65 20.31 -8.64 19.39
N LYS A 66 20.45 -9.07 18.13
CA LYS A 66 20.34 -10.48 17.70
C LYS A 66 19.05 -11.17 18.13
N ASP A 67 18.01 -10.38 18.32
CA ASP A 67 16.66 -10.83 18.67
C ASP A 67 15.67 -10.40 17.59
N ALA A 68 15.13 -11.36 16.85
CA ALA A 68 14.11 -11.10 15.84
C ALA A 68 12.84 -10.49 16.46
N ASN A 69 12.51 -10.80 17.71
CA ASN A 69 11.36 -10.21 18.40
C ASN A 69 11.54 -8.72 18.67
N ALA A 70 12.75 -8.23 18.88
CA ALA A 70 13.04 -6.80 19.03
C ALA A 70 12.70 -6.07 17.72
N ILE A 71 13.13 -6.61 16.58
CA ILE A 71 12.82 -6.06 15.25
C ILE A 71 11.30 -6.07 15.00
N LEU A 72 10.63 -7.20 15.26
CA LEU A 72 9.19 -7.32 15.09
C LEU A 72 8.44 -6.38 16.04
N SER A 73 8.88 -6.23 17.29
CA SER A 73 8.31 -5.30 18.25
C SER A 73 8.43 -3.84 17.78
N PHE A 74 9.57 -3.47 17.22
CA PHE A 74 9.81 -2.15 16.64
C PHE A 74 8.86 -1.87 15.46
N ILE A 75 8.73 -2.81 14.53
CA ILE A 75 7.83 -2.71 13.38
C ILE A 75 6.37 -2.64 13.82
N ASN A 76 5.99 -3.43 14.82
CA ASN A 76 4.58 -3.57 15.20
C ASN A 76 4.11 -2.46 16.16
N PHE A 77 4.93 -2.08 17.15
CA PHE A 77 4.42 -1.36 18.31
C PHE A 77 5.24 -0.15 18.76
N SER A 78 6.45 0.09 18.21
CA SER A 78 7.27 1.20 18.68
C SER A 78 6.58 2.56 18.47
N SER A 79 6.55 3.38 19.50
CA SER A 79 6.09 4.77 19.45
C SER A 79 7.04 5.67 18.67
N ASP A 80 8.32 5.33 18.66
CA ASP A 80 9.37 6.10 17.98
C ASP A 80 9.39 5.80 16.46
N ASN A 81 8.71 4.73 16.06
CA ASN A 81 8.48 4.39 14.67
C ASN A 81 7.11 4.93 14.21
N GLY A 82 7.11 6.09 13.53
CA GLY A 82 5.89 6.72 13.01
C GLY A 82 5.08 5.81 12.08
N ASP A 83 5.73 4.88 11.39
CA ASP A 83 5.13 3.92 10.47
C ASP A 83 4.87 2.54 11.11
N SER A 84 5.03 2.38 12.44
CA SER A 84 4.64 1.13 13.10
C SER A 84 3.16 0.78 12.88
N ILE A 85 2.83 -0.51 12.88
CA ILE A 85 1.44 -0.96 12.72
C ILE A 85 0.52 -0.26 13.75
N ALA A 86 0.97 -0.15 15.00
CA ALA A 86 0.21 0.51 16.06
C ALA A 86 -0.03 2.00 15.79
N ASN A 87 1.00 2.73 15.36
CA ASN A 87 0.87 4.15 15.05
C ASN A 87 -0.01 4.36 13.80
N CYS A 88 0.19 3.58 12.74
CA CYS A 88 -0.63 3.67 11.52
C CYS A 88 -2.12 3.39 11.80
N ILE A 89 -2.46 2.38 12.59
CA ILE A 89 -3.86 2.09 12.97
C ILE A 89 -4.42 3.18 13.88
N SER A 90 -3.63 3.74 14.78
CA SER A 90 -4.05 4.87 15.60
C SER A 90 -4.36 6.10 14.74
N GLN A 91 -3.51 6.43 13.78
CA GLN A 91 -3.72 7.53 12.83
C GLN A 91 -4.91 7.28 11.90
N ALA A 92 -5.07 6.06 11.39
CA ALA A 92 -6.24 5.68 10.61
C ALA A 92 -7.54 5.91 11.39
N ARG A 93 -7.56 5.50 12.67
CA ARG A 93 -8.71 5.69 13.55
C ARG A 93 -9.01 7.18 13.82
N GLU A 94 -7.98 8.00 14.06
CA GLU A 94 -8.18 9.44 14.25
C GLU A 94 -8.68 10.13 12.98
N ASN A 95 -8.15 9.77 11.82
CA ASN A 95 -8.68 10.25 10.53
C ASN A 95 -10.16 9.85 10.35
N ALA A 96 -10.51 8.61 10.62
CA ALA A 96 -11.89 8.12 10.55
C ALA A 96 -12.82 8.85 11.54
N ARG A 97 -12.34 9.17 12.75
CA ARG A 97 -13.10 9.93 13.76
C ARG A 97 -13.49 11.32 13.26
N LEU A 98 -12.57 11.98 12.54
CA LEU A 98 -12.79 13.32 11.99
C LEU A 98 -13.75 13.37 10.80
N VAL A 99 -14.01 12.23 10.17
CA VAL A 99 -14.93 12.08 9.02
C VAL A 99 -16.03 11.05 9.30
N ARG A 100 -16.47 10.97 10.55
CA ARG A 100 -17.43 9.96 11.02
C ARG A 100 -18.76 9.98 10.27
N ASP A 101 -19.16 11.14 9.77
CA ASP A 101 -20.34 11.40 8.95
C ASP A 101 -20.20 10.93 7.49
N GLN A 102 -18.97 10.65 7.03
CA GLN A 102 -18.65 10.25 5.65
C GLN A 102 -18.30 8.76 5.52
N ILE A 103 -18.24 8.02 6.62
CA ILE A 103 -17.96 6.59 6.64
C ILE A 103 -19.12 5.82 7.23
N SER A 104 -19.24 4.54 6.87
CA SER A 104 -20.29 3.69 7.43
C SER A 104 -20.00 3.30 8.90
N GLU A 105 -21.06 2.86 9.58
CA GLU A 105 -20.96 2.38 10.95
C GLU A 105 -20.10 1.11 11.04
N GLU A 106 -20.14 0.27 10.02
CA GLU A 106 -19.33 -0.94 9.91
C GLU A 106 -17.85 -0.62 9.83
N ILE A 107 -17.45 0.36 9.00
CA ILE A 107 -16.05 0.80 8.89
C ILE A 107 -15.55 1.30 10.24
N TRP A 108 -16.33 2.15 10.91
CA TRP A 108 -15.96 2.67 12.22
C TRP A 108 -15.82 1.58 13.28
N ARG A 109 -16.78 0.65 13.33
CA ARG A 109 -16.77 -0.47 14.29
C ARG A 109 -15.55 -1.35 14.09
N GLU A 110 -15.28 -1.77 12.86
CA GLU A 110 -14.16 -2.67 12.57
C GLU A 110 -12.81 -1.99 12.77
N LEU A 111 -12.69 -0.70 12.46
CA LEU A 111 -11.47 0.06 12.72
C LEU A 111 -11.20 0.23 14.22
N ASN A 112 -12.23 0.48 15.04
CA ASN A 112 -12.09 0.48 16.50
C ASN A 112 -11.69 -0.89 17.03
N ARG A 113 -12.31 -1.97 16.53
CA ARG A 113 -11.94 -3.35 16.88
C ARG A 113 -10.49 -3.64 16.55
N PHE A 114 -10.03 -3.21 15.37
CA PHE A 114 -8.64 -3.35 14.96
C PHE A 114 -7.68 -2.59 15.88
N HIS A 115 -7.99 -1.33 16.19
CA HIS A 115 -7.20 -0.54 17.12
C HIS A 115 -7.09 -1.20 18.51
N LEU A 116 -8.19 -1.73 19.04
CA LEU A 116 -8.19 -2.44 20.32
C LEU A 116 -7.38 -3.73 20.28
N LEU A 117 -7.45 -4.49 19.19
CA LEU A 117 -6.63 -5.69 18.98
C LEU A 117 -5.13 -5.34 19.03
N ILE A 118 -4.70 -4.33 18.29
CA ILE A 118 -3.29 -3.92 18.26
C ILE A 118 -2.84 -3.44 19.65
N ARG A 119 -3.66 -2.65 20.33
CA ARG A 119 -3.37 -2.17 21.69
C ARG A 119 -3.26 -3.31 22.71
N SER A 120 -4.14 -4.31 22.66
CA SER A 120 -4.06 -5.47 23.55
C SER A 120 -2.85 -6.34 23.24
N SER A 121 -2.55 -6.57 21.97
CA SER A 121 -1.38 -7.34 21.53
C SER A 121 -0.05 -6.74 21.98
N ARG A 122 0.05 -5.43 22.11
CA ARG A 122 1.26 -4.75 22.60
C ARG A 122 1.67 -5.22 24.01
N ASN A 123 0.70 -5.53 24.85
CA ASN A 123 0.89 -5.93 26.25
C ASN A 123 0.82 -7.45 26.46
N ASP A 124 0.63 -8.22 25.40
CA ASP A 124 0.47 -9.66 25.42
C ASP A 124 1.58 -10.32 24.59
N GLU A 125 2.42 -11.12 25.23
CA GLU A 125 3.54 -11.81 24.58
C GLU A 125 3.10 -12.94 23.64
N HIS A 126 1.81 -13.28 23.55
CA HIS A 126 1.33 -14.35 22.67
C HIS A 126 1.65 -14.12 21.20
N TRP A 127 1.69 -12.88 20.73
CA TRP A 127 2.06 -12.57 19.35
C TRP A 127 3.51 -12.95 19.03
N GLN A 128 4.41 -12.88 20.02
CA GLN A 128 5.84 -13.28 19.89
C GLN A 128 5.98 -14.80 19.73
N GLN A 129 5.09 -15.57 20.36
CA GLN A 129 5.07 -17.02 20.23
C GLN A 129 4.54 -17.47 18.86
N ASN A 130 3.67 -16.70 18.24
CA ASN A 130 3.11 -16.98 16.91
C ASN A 130 2.95 -15.71 16.06
N PRO A 131 4.07 -15.11 15.58
CA PRO A 131 4.01 -13.91 14.77
C PRO A 131 3.22 -14.08 13.46
N VAL A 132 3.27 -15.27 12.88
CA VAL A 132 2.53 -15.60 11.64
C VAL A 132 1.02 -15.46 11.81
N ASP A 133 0.48 -15.90 12.94
CA ASP A 133 -0.96 -15.77 13.24
C ASP A 133 -1.35 -14.31 13.52
N PHE A 134 -0.47 -13.57 14.20
CA PHE A 134 -0.65 -12.14 14.42
C PHE A 134 -0.73 -11.40 13.07
N TYR A 135 0.23 -11.59 12.17
CA TYR A 135 0.21 -10.93 10.86
C TYR A 135 -0.97 -11.34 10.00
N ARG A 136 -1.39 -12.61 10.07
CA ARG A 136 -2.61 -13.06 9.37
C ARG A 136 -3.83 -12.27 9.83
N LYS A 137 -4.04 -12.11 11.14
CA LYS A 137 -5.15 -11.32 11.69
C LYS A 137 -5.08 -9.85 11.25
N VAL A 138 -3.90 -9.25 11.25
CA VAL A 138 -3.68 -7.87 10.77
C VAL A 138 -4.08 -7.75 9.31
N ILE A 139 -3.61 -8.65 8.46
CA ILE A 139 -3.90 -8.67 7.01
C ILE A 139 -5.40 -8.85 6.76
N ASP A 140 -6.05 -9.81 7.44
CA ASP A 140 -7.48 -10.09 7.29
C ASP A 140 -8.33 -8.86 7.66
N LEU A 141 -7.96 -8.12 8.71
CA LEU A 141 -8.65 -6.88 9.09
C LEU A 141 -8.45 -5.75 8.08
N CYS A 142 -7.25 -5.61 7.49
CA CYS A 142 -7.02 -4.64 6.42
C CYS A 142 -7.86 -4.97 5.17
N MET A 143 -7.94 -6.25 4.80
CA MET A 143 -8.76 -6.72 3.68
C MET A 143 -10.26 -6.52 3.95
N LEU A 144 -10.72 -6.78 5.18
CA LEU A 144 -12.10 -6.52 5.60
C LEU A 144 -12.44 -5.03 5.48
N LEU A 145 -11.59 -4.15 6.02
CA LEU A 145 -11.79 -2.70 5.92
C LEU A 145 -11.82 -2.23 4.46
N SER A 146 -10.93 -2.75 3.62
CA SER A 146 -10.94 -2.45 2.17
C SER A 146 -12.24 -2.91 1.50
N GLY A 147 -12.78 -4.06 1.89
CA GLY A 147 -14.08 -4.56 1.42
C GLY A 147 -15.24 -3.68 1.88
N LEU A 148 -15.27 -3.28 3.14
CA LEU A 148 -16.29 -2.40 3.69
C LEU A 148 -16.29 -1.02 3.01
N ILE A 149 -15.11 -0.42 2.80
CA ILE A 149 -14.97 0.84 2.07
C ILE A 149 -15.58 0.75 0.67
N ASN A 150 -15.39 -0.36 -0.03
CA ASN A 150 -15.94 -0.52 -1.37
C ASN A 150 -17.46 -0.85 -1.41
N SER A 151 -18.04 -1.31 -0.28
CA SER A 151 -19.39 -1.89 -0.28
C SER A 151 -20.41 -1.11 0.55
N THR A 152 -19.99 -0.21 1.44
CA THR A 152 -20.89 0.37 2.45
C THR A 152 -20.97 1.89 2.44
N ILE A 153 -20.23 2.57 1.58
CA ILE A 153 -20.30 4.03 1.42
C ILE A 153 -20.66 4.41 -0.01
N LEU A 154 -21.14 5.64 -0.17
CA LEU A 154 -21.41 6.19 -1.50
C LEU A 154 -20.09 6.38 -2.27
N HIS A 155 -20.12 6.08 -3.57
CA HIS A 155 -18.98 6.30 -4.47
C HIS A 155 -19.01 7.76 -4.98
N ASP A 156 -18.88 8.68 -4.05
CA ASP A 156 -18.84 10.13 -4.27
C ASP A 156 -17.39 10.68 -4.27
N GLU A 157 -17.24 11.98 -4.09
CA GLU A 157 -15.93 12.63 -3.99
C GLU A 157 -15.10 12.09 -2.82
N GLY A 158 -15.72 11.80 -1.66
CA GLY A 158 -15.05 11.22 -0.50
C GLY A 158 -14.47 9.84 -0.80
N TRP A 159 -15.24 9.00 -1.50
CA TRP A 159 -14.77 7.70 -1.96
C TRP A 159 -13.61 7.82 -2.95
N ASN A 160 -13.64 8.81 -3.86
CA ASN A 160 -12.55 9.07 -4.78
C ASN A 160 -11.25 9.42 -4.05
N PHE A 161 -11.31 10.20 -2.94
CA PHE A 161 -10.13 10.44 -2.09
C PHE A 161 -9.62 9.18 -1.39
N LEU A 162 -10.49 8.30 -0.90
CA LEU A 162 -10.10 7.00 -0.36
C LEU A 162 -9.37 6.15 -1.42
N GLN A 163 -9.91 6.08 -2.64
CA GLN A 163 -9.27 5.33 -3.72
C GLN A 163 -7.94 5.94 -4.16
N THR A 164 -7.86 7.27 -4.22
CA THR A 164 -6.61 7.99 -4.51
C THR A 164 -5.52 7.63 -3.50
N GLY A 165 -5.80 7.71 -2.20
CA GLY A 165 -4.85 7.33 -1.14
C GLY A 165 -4.44 5.86 -1.20
N LYS A 166 -5.40 4.96 -1.44
CA LYS A 166 -5.15 3.53 -1.62
C LYS A 166 -4.21 3.23 -2.79
N HIS A 167 -4.47 3.81 -3.95
CA HIS A 167 -3.71 3.46 -5.15
C HIS A 167 -2.31 4.08 -5.18
N ILE A 168 -2.12 5.27 -4.65
CA ILE A 168 -0.78 5.86 -4.56
C ILE A 168 0.09 5.09 -3.57
N GLU A 169 -0.41 4.77 -2.36
CA GLU A 169 0.33 3.97 -1.37
C GLU A 169 0.68 2.58 -1.93
N ARG A 170 -0.26 1.95 -2.63
CA ARG A 170 -0.07 0.63 -3.23
C ARG A 170 1.00 0.63 -4.33
N ALA A 171 1.03 1.66 -5.19
CA ALA A 171 2.06 1.83 -6.21
C ALA A 171 3.45 2.00 -5.57
N GLU A 172 3.58 2.91 -4.59
CA GLU A 172 4.81 3.13 -3.84
C GLU A 172 5.32 1.83 -3.18
N LYS A 173 4.43 1.09 -2.50
CA LYS A 173 4.82 -0.16 -1.82
C LYS A 173 5.24 -1.24 -2.81
N THR A 174 4.59 -1.36 -3.96
CA THR A 174 5.01 -2.32 -5.00
C THR A 174 6.38 -1.97 -5.57
N LEU A 175 6.68 -0.69 -5.79
CA LEU A 175 8.01 -0.24 -6.21
C LEU A 175 9.07 -0.56 -5.15
N ARG A 176 8.80 -0.29 -3.88
CA ARG A 176 9.72 -0.62 -2.77
C ARG A 176 9.97 -2.13 -2.66
N ILE A 177 8.94 -2.97 -2.84
CA ILE A 177 9.12 -4.43 -2.89
C ILE A 177 10.04 -4.83 -4.05
N LEU A 178 9.91 -4.20 -5.22
CA LEU A 178 10.79 -4.45 -6.36
C LEU A 178 12.23 -3.96 -6.12
N THR A 179 12.43 -2.82 -5.46
CA THR A 179 13.76 -2.35 -5.04
C THR A 179 14.40 -3.36 -4.08
N LEU A 180 13.66 -3.82 -3.08
CA LEU A 180 14.13 -4.85 -2.15
C LEU A 180 14.48 -6.17 -2.86
N PHE A 181 13.70 -6.55 -3.88
CA PHE A 181 14.00 -7.70 -4.72
C PHE A 181 15.31 -7.53 -5.48
N ALA A 182 15.55 -6.33 -6.01
CA ALA A 182 16.79 -5.98 -6.68
C ALA A 182 18.01 -6.13 -5.76
N ASP A 183 17.90 -5.74 -4.50
CA ASP A 183 18.98 -5.72 -3.52
C ASP A 183 19.28 -7.12 -2.94
N LYS A 184 18.25 -7.94 -2.72
CA LYS A 184 18.38 -9.29 -2.10
C LYS A 184 19.02 -10.36 -2.99
N GLY A 185 19.32 -10.06 -4.24
CA GLY A 185 19.82 -11.07 -5.19
C GLY A 185 18.70 -11.90 -5.82
N GLU A 186 18.36 -11.55 -7.02
CA GLU A 186 17.17 -11.98 -7.78
C GLU A 186 17.16 -13.46 -8.20
N ASN A 187 18.30 -14.16 -8.11
CA ASN A 187 18.43 -15.50 -8.68
C ASN A 187 18.04 -16.62 -7.69
N HIS A 188 17.59 -16.30 -6.48
CA HIS A 188 17.21 -17.28 -5.50
C HIS A 188 15.70 -17.49 -5.51
N SER A 189 15.24 -18.73 -5.65
CA SER A 189 13.81 -19.09 -5.60
C SER A 189 13.10 -18.53 -4.36
N ARG A 190 13.82 -18.44 -3.22
CA ARG A 190 13.30 -17.81 -2.00
C ARG A 190 13.00 -16.35 -2.22
N SER A 191 13.92 -15.55 -2.76
CA SER A 191 13.73 -14.12 -3.03
C SER A 191 12.53 -13.86 -3.95
N ILE A 192 12.36 -14.69 -4.98
CA ILE A 192 11.22 -14.65 -5.90
C ILE A 192 9.91 -14.91 -5.15
N ASN A 193 9.84 -15.98 -4.36
CA ASN A 193 8.65 -16.34 -3.61
C ASN A 193 8.27 -15.26 -2.59
N SER A 194 9.24 -14.75 -1.86
CA SER A 194 9.05 -13.70 -0.85
C SER A 194 8.54 -12.40 -1.48
N THR A 195 9.10 -12.00 -2.60
CA THR A 195 8.67 -10.82 -3.37
C THR A 195 7.21 -10.95 -3.82
N LEU A 196 6.87 -12.07 -4.44
CA LEU A 196 5.50 -12.31 -4.92
C LEU A 196 4.48 -12.41 -3.78
N ARG A 197 4.85 -13.00 -2.64
CA ARG A 197 3.99 -13.09 -1.45
C ARG A 197 3.82 -11.73 -0.77
N SER A 198 4.88 -10.95 -0.62
CA SER A 198 4.82 -9.58 -0.08
C SER A 198 3.93 -8.67 -0.93
N ALA A 199 3.97 -8.83 -2.26
CA ALA A 199 3.10 -8.10 -3.20
C ALA A 199 1.69 -8.71 -3.34
N THR A 200 1.34 -9.78 -2.62
CA THR A 200 0.07 -10.53 -2.82
C THR A 200 -0.11 -11.02 -4.27
N ALA A 201 0.97 -11.28 -4.96
CA ALA A 201 1.00 -11.52 -6.40
C ALA A 201 1.18 -12.99 -6.77
N TYR A 202 1.50 -13.86 -5.81
CA TYR A 202 1.98 -15.23 -6.08
C TYR A 202 1.03 -16.02 -7.01
N SER A 203 -0.24 -16.16 -6.64
CA SER A 203 -1.21 -16.92 -7.43
C SER A 203 -1.52 -16.27 -8.78
N ALA A 204 -1.68 -14.95 -8.80
CA ALA A 204 -1.95 -14.20 -10.03
C ALA A 204 -0.76 -14.28 -11.01
N TYR A 205 0.45 -14.18 -10.49
CA TYR A 205 1.68 -14.32 -11.27
C TYR A 205 1.80 -15.72 -11.88
N LEU A 206 1.61 -16.79 -11.11
CA LEU A 206 1.66 -18.15 -11.62
C LEU A 206 0.64 -18.38 -12.73
N SER A 207 -0.57 -17.87 -12.55
CA SER A 207 -1.63 -17.97 -13.56
C SER A 207 -1.27 -17.23 -14.86
N ALA A 208 -0.70 -16.02 -14.74
CA ALA A 208 -0.36 -15.20 -15.90
C ALA A 208 0.90 -15.68 -16.66
N THR A 209 1.87 -16.27 -15.97
CA THR A 209 3.18 -16.63 -16.55
C THR A 209 3.34 -18.14 -16.78
N LYS A 210 2.31 -18.94 -16.54
CA LYS A 210 2.36 -20.40 -16.62
C LYS A 210 3.53 -21.01 -15.81
N GLY A 211 3.85 -20.37 -14.67
CA GLY A 211 4.90 -20.84 -13.76
C GLY A 211 6.34 -20.49 -14.16
N SER A 212 6.56 -19.50 -15.00
CA SER A 212 7.91 -19.00 -15.29
C SER A 212 8.45 -18.16 -14.13
N PHE A 213 9.58 -18.57 -13.53
CA PHE A 213 10.24 -17.86 -12.42
C PHE A 213 11.52 -17.14 -12.88
N LYS A 214 11.40 -16.24 -13.84
CA LYS A 214 12.51 -15.39 -14.28
C LYS A 214 12.41 -14.02 -13.61
N PRO A 215 13.54 -13.44 -13.14
CA PRO A 215 13.56 -12.10 -12.55
C PRO A 215 12.89 -11.03 -13.42
N GLU A 216 13.18 -11.03 -14.70
CA GLU A 216 12.59 -10.08 -15.67
C GLU A 216 11.05 -10.19 -15.71
N SER A 217 10.53 -11.40 -15.63
CA SER A 217 9.08 -11.64 -15.65
C SER A 217 8.40 -11.10 -14.40
N ILE A 218 9.10 -11.07 -13.25
CA ILE A 218 8.59 -10.50 -11.99
C ILE A 218 8.50 -8.99 -12.10
N TYR A 219 9.57 -8.34 -12.58
CA TYR A 219 9.54 -6.89 -12.86
C TYR A 219 8.44 -6.54 -13.85
N GLN A 220 8.36 -7.27 -14.98
CA GLN A 220 7.34 -7.03 -15.99
C GLN A 220 5.93 -7.18 -15.42
N PHE A 221 5.68 -8.20 -14.60
CA PHE A 221 4.38 -8.43 -14.01
C PHE A 221 4.01 -7.34 -12.99
N LEU A 222 4.88 -7.07 -12.01
CA LEU A 222 4.59 -6.12 -10.94
C LEU A 222 4.61 -4.65 -11.41
N LEU A 223 5.39 -4.33 -12.43
CA LEU A 223 5.36 -2.99 -13.02
C LEU A 223 4.20 -2.78 -14.00
N PHE A 224 3.98 -3.73 -14.93
CA PHE A 224 3.22 -3.44 -16.15
C PHE A 224 1.94 -4.26 -16.35
N ALA A 225 1.62 -5.26 -15.51
CA ALA A 225 0.41 -6.06 -15.70
C ALA A 225 -0.85 -5.19 -15.64
N PRO A 226 -1.62 -5.04 -16.73
CA PRO A 226 -2.70 -4.03 -16.80
C PRO A 226 -3.93 -4.39 -15.98
N SER A 227 -4.11 -5.67 -15.64
CA SER A 227 -5.26 -6.20 -14.90
C SER A 227 -4.95 -6.67 -13.49
N PHE A 228 -3.68 -6.58 -13.06
CA PHE A 228 -3.31 -6.95 -11.70
C PHE A 228 -3.45 -5.75 -10.76
N PRO A 229 -4.33 -5.79 -9.72
CA PRO A 229 -4.69 -4.62 -8.92
C PRO A 229 -3.55 -4.04 -8.06
N ARG A 230 -2.40 -4.71 -8.00
CA ARG A 230 -1.20 -4.25 -7.27
C ARG A 230 -0.02 -3.97 -8.20
N SER A 231 -0.18 -4.07 -9.52
CA SER A 231 0.86 -3.59 -10.43
C SER A 231 0.93 -2.06 -10.40
N VAL A 232 2.13 -1.53 -10.59
CA VAL A 232 2.35 -0.06 -10.59
C VAL A 232 1.52 0.59 -11.68
N ARG A 233 1.50 0.01 -12.89
CA ARG A 233 0.70 0.50 -14.03
C ARG A 233 -0.79 0.56 -13.70
N TYR A 234 -1.35 -0.50 -13.12
CA TYR A 234 -2.77 -0.50 -12.72
C TYR A 234 -3.05 0.59 -11.69
N CYS A 235 -2.23 0.68 -10.65
CA CYS A 235 -2.40 1.67 -9.59
C CYS A 235 -2.31 3.10 -10.13
N CYS A 236 -1.33 3.41 -10.99
CA CYS A 236 -1.19 4.75 -11.57
C CYS A 236 -2.36 5.11 -12.50
N ARG A 237 -2.90 4.16 -13.26
CA ARG A 237 -4.11 4.38 -14.07
C ARG A 237 -5.34 4.67 -13.21
N GLN A 238 -5.51 3.93 -12.10
CA GLN A 238 -6.59 4.19 -11.16
C GLN A 238 -6.40 5.55 -10.46
N LEU A 239 -5.18 5.88 -10.04
CA LEU A 239 -4.84 7.18 -9.47
C LEU A 239 -5.23 8.31 -10.43
N ASN A 240 -4.80 8.24 -11.70
CA ASN A 240 -5.16 9.22 -12.72
C ASN A 240 -6.69 9.34 -12.89
N TYR A 241 -7.40 8.22 -12.91
CA TYR A 241 -8.85 8.22 -13.01
C TYR A 241 -9.52 8.95 -11.84
N PHE A 242 -9.16 8.61 -10.60
CA PHE A 242 -9.79 9.19 -9.42
C PHE A 242 -9.46 10.67 -9.22
N LEU A 243 -8.25 11.11 -9.56
CA LEU A 243 -7.90 12.54 -9.54
C LEU A 243 -8.80 13.35 -10.49
N HIS A 244 -9.04 12.85 -11.68
CA HIS A 244 -9.98 13.48 -12.63
C HIS A 244 -11.44 13.41 -12.15
N GLN A 245 -11.85 12.36 -11.41
CA GLN A 245 -13.17 12.33 -10.79
C GLN A 245 -13.33 13.38 -9.69
N ILE A 246 -12.26 13.67 -8.93
CA ILE A 246 -12.26 14.72 -7.89
C ILE A 246 -12.34 16.12 -8.51
N SER A 247 -11.55 16.40 -9.52
CA SER A 247 -11.54 17.73 -10.16
C SER A 247 -12.74 17.99 -11.07
N GLY A 248 -13.36 16.93 -11.60
CA GLY A 248 -14.36 17.00 -12.67
C GLY A 248 -13.76 17.36 -14.03
N CYS A 249 -12.43 17.40 -14.15
CA CYS A 249 -11.75 17.70 -15.41
C CYS A 249 -11.77 16.47 -16.32
N PRO A 250 -12.07 16.60 -17.63
CA PRO A 250 -11.96 15.48 -18.56
C PRO A 250 -10.57 14.88 -18.62
N ILE A 251 -10.46 13.56 -18.77
CA ILE A 251 -9.19 12.81 -18.73
C ILE A 251 -8.16 13.24 -19.81
N ASN A 252 -8.59 13.98 -20.82
CA ASN A 252 -7.74 14.49 -21.91
C ASN A 252 -7.25 15.93 -21.68
N SER A 253 -7.58 16.55 -20.55
CA SER A 253 -7.17 17.88 -20.14
C SER A 253 -6.71 17.84 -18.68
N PHE A 254 -6.06 18.89 -18.21
CA PHE A 254 -5.56 18.97 -16.84
C PHE A 254 -6.08 20.22 -16.16
N SER A 255 -6.55 20.09 -14.92
CA SER A 255 -6.95 21.21 -14.08
C SER A 255 -5.82 21.71 -13.18
N ASN A 256 -4.81 20.87 -12.96
CA ASN A 256 -3.71 21.13 -12.05
C ASN A 256 -2.47 20.28 -12.39
N PRO A 257 -1.28 20.63 -11.86
CA PRO A 257 -0.03 19.90 -12.11
C PRO A 257 -0.04 18.43 -11.64
N VAL A 258 -0.86 18.09 -10.64
CA VAL A 258 -0.93 16.70 -10.12
C VAL A 258 -1.51 15.76 -11.17
N GLU A 259 -2.55 16.19 -11.89
CA GLU A 259 -3.14 15.41 -12.99
C GLU A 259 -2.15 15.24 -14.14
N GLU A 260 -1.42 16.32 -14.52
CA GLU A 260 -0.41 16.26 -15.55
C GLU A 260 0.73 15.31 -15.19
N ASN A 261 1.29 15.44 -13.98
CA ASN A 261 2.35 14.56 -13.48
C ASN A 261 1.90 13.10 -13.43
N THR A 262 0.69 12.84 -12.95
CA THR A 262 0.14 11.48 -12.91
C THR A 262 -0.04 10.90 -14.31
N ARG A 263 -0.52 11.71 -15.27
CA ARG A 263 -0.64 11.31 -16.68
C ARG A 263 0.71 10.98 -17.29
N ASN A 264 1.75 11.73 -16.96
CA ASN A 264 3.11 11.47 -17.42
C ASN A 264 3.64 10.11 -16.93
N ILE A 265 3.39 9.75 -15.66
CA ILE A 265 3.72 8.41 -15.13
C ILE A 265 2.94 7.32 -15.90
N VAL A 266 1.64 7.51 -16.08
CA VAL A 266 0.82 6.55 -16.84
C VAL A 266 1.37 6.36 -18.24
N ALA A 267 1.74 7.43 -18.94
CA ALA A 267 2.32 7.36 -20.27
C ALA A 267 3.67 6.63 -20.28
N LYS A 268 4.56 6.93 -19.31
CA LYS A 268 5.82 6.19 -19.14
C LYS A 268 5.58 4.67 -19.01
N LEU A 269 4.59 4.27 -18.21
CA LEU A 269 4.26 2.85 -17.96
C LEU A 269 3.52 2.20 -19.13
N ASP A 270 2.68 2.93 -19.86
CA ASP A 270 1.90 2.41 -20.99
C ASP A 270 2.74 2.17 -22.24
N PHE A 271 3.72 3.02 -22.49
CA PHE A 271 4.57 2.98 -23.67
C PHE A 271 5.94 2.32 -23.43
N TYR A 272 6.18 1.79 -22.22
CA TYR A 272 7.42 1.09 -21.96
C TYR A 272 7.54 -0.18 -22.81
N ASN A 273 8.64 -0.29 -23.54
CA ASN A 273 8.89 -1.47 -24.39
C ASN A 273 9.42 -2.64 -23.55
N THR A 274 8.53 -3.50 -23.09
CA THR A 274 8.88 -4.66 -22.27
C THR A 274 9.59 -5.78 -23.02
N GLN A 275 9.49 -5.82 -24.37
CA GLN A 275 10.02 -6.93 -25.16
C GLN A 275 11.55 -6.94 -25.27
N ASN A 276 12.17 -5.77 -25.22
CA ASN A 276 13.62 -5.60 -25.37
C ASN A 276 14.32 -5.14 -24.09
N SER A 277 13.62 -5.10 -22.95
CA SER A 277 14.18 -4.60 -21.71
C SER A 277 14.88 -5.70 -20.94
N ASP A 278 16.14 -5.49 -20.65
CA ASP A 278 16.87 -6.33 -19.72
C ASP A 278 16.61 -5.92 -18.25
N LYS A 279 17.09 -6.73 -17.35
CA LYS A 279 16.96 -6.56 -15.90
C LYS A 279 17.57 -5.24 -15.41
N THR A 280 18.69 -4.80 -15.98
CA THR A 280 19.40 -3.57 -15.57
C THR A 280 18.57 -2.35 -15.91
N GLN A 281 17.97 -2.32 -17.10
CA GLN A 281 17.05 -1.27 -17.52
C GLN A 281 15.78 -1.22 -16.64
N LEU A 282 15.22 -2.39 -16.28
CA LEU A 282 14.06 -2.47 -15.41
C LEU A 282 14.36 -1.95 -14.00
N LYS A 283 15.54 -2.26 -13.45
CA LYS A 283 16.00 -1.71 -12.16
C LYS A 283 16.14 -0.19 -12.18
N ALA A 284 16.82 0.34 -13.19
CA ALA A 284 17.02 1.78 -13.35
C ALA A 284 15.71 2.57 -13.50
N TYR A 285 14.60 1.87 -13.75
CA TYR A 285 13.27 2.45 -13.89
C TYR A 285 12.55 2.66 -12.57
N LEU A 286 12.98 1.99 -11.47
CA LEU A 286 12.26 1.99 -10.19
C LEU A 286 12.38 3.31 -9.43
N GLU A 287 13.60 3.83 -9.27
CA GLU A 287 13.87 5.00 -8.45
C GLU A 287 13.20 6.28 -9.00
N PRO A 288 13.30 6.60 -10.31
CA PRO A 288 12.57 7.73 -10.88
C PRO A 288 11.05 7.64 -10.72
N LEU A 289 10.47 6.43 -10.76
CA LEU A 289 9.04 6.26 -10.54
C LEU A 289 8.65 6.50 -9.07
N LEU A 290 9.50 6.12 -8.11
CA LEU A 290 9.28 6.43 -6.70
C LEU A 290 9.31 7.94 -6.46
N GLU A 291 10.30 8.65 -7.00
CA GLU A 291 10.40 10.11 -6.91
C GLU A 291 9.19 10.82 -7.52
N ASP A 292 8.75 10.37 -8.68
CA ASP A 292 7.54 10.90 -9.34
C ASP A 292 6.29 10.70 -8.44
N LEU A 293 6.11 9.51 -7.83
CA LEU A 293 4.98 9.24 -6.93
C LEU A 293 5.06 10.03 -5.62
N ASP A 294 6.24 10.16 -5.04
CA ASP A 294 6.45 10.99 -3.85
C ASP A 294 6.10 12.46 -4.15
N THR A 295 6.50 12.97 -5.30
CA THR A 295 6.15 14.32 -5.77
C THR A 295 4.63 14.49 -5.88
N ILE A 296 3.94 13.58 -6.54
CA ILE A 296 2.47 13.59 -6.67
C ILE A 296 1.81 13.53 -5.28
N SER A 297 2.27 12.62 -4.41
CA SER A 297 1.74 12.45 -3.06
C SER A 297 1.77 13.75 -2.25
N ASN A 298 2.88 14.48 -2.34
CA ASN A 298 3.07 15.75 -1.62
C ASN A 298 2.21 16.86 -2.22
N GLN A 299 2.00 16.87 -3.53
CA GLN A 299 1.27 17.91 -4.23
C GLN A 299 -0.25 17.79 -4.16
N ILE A 300 -0.81 16.62 -3.82
CA ILE A 300 -2.27 16.40 -3.83
C ILE A 300 -3.03 17.43 -2.97
N PHE A 301 -2.47 17.84 -1.84
CA PHE A 301 -3.10 18.78 -0.91
C PHE A 301 -2.45 20.17 -0.89
N ASP A 302 -1.63 20.51 -1.87
CA ASP A 302 -1.19 21.89 -2.04
C ASP A 302 -2.40 22.77 -2.34
N GLU A 303 -2.41 24.00 -1.78
CA GLU A 303 -3.55 24.91 -1.73
C GLU A 303 -4.21 25.19 -3.11
N ASN A 304 -3.48 24.99 -4.20
CA ASN A 304 -3.95 25.29 -5.55
C ASN A 304 -4.48 24.08 -6.34
N ASN A 305 -4.35 22.84 -5.82
CA ASN A 305 -4.64 21.65 -6.62
C ASN A 305 -6.05 21.09 -6.40
N TYR A 306 -6.43 20.81 -5.14
CA TYR A 306 -7.74 20.24 -4.81
C TYR A 306 -8.32 20.94 -3.56
N ALA A 307 -8.49 22.26 -3.65
CA ALA A 307 -9.01 23.08 -2.58
C ALA A 307 -10.56 23.03 -2.55
N MET A 308 -11.08 22.52 -1.44
CA MET A 308 -12.48 22.50 -1.03
C MET A 308 -13.47 21.67 -1.85
N PRO A 309 -14.26 20.79 -1.21
CA PRO A 309 -15.33 20.06 -1.87
C PRO A 309 -16.38 21.03 -2.40
N LYS A 310 -16.73 20.91 -3.67
CA LYS A 310 -17.94 21.54 -4.20
C LYS A 310 -19.13 20.83 -3.55
N PHE A 311 -19.92 21.55 -2.76
CA PHE A 311 -21.16 21.04 -2.17
C PHE A 311 -22.03 20.42 -3.26
N GLN A 312 -22.18 19.09 -3.25
CA GLN A 312 -23.20 18.44 -4.07
C GLN A 312 -24.56 18.79 -3.48
N LYS A 313 -25.49 19.22 -4.34
CA LYS A 313 -26.88 19.45 -3.95
C LYS A 313 -27.48 18.16 -3.37
N PRO A 314 -28.29 18.24 -2.31
CA PRO A 314 -28.96 17.07 -1.78
C PRO A 314 -29.81 16.35 -2.84
N TRP A 315 -29.86 15.03 -2.78
CA TRP A 315 -30.54 14.10 -3.71
C TRP A 315 -31.99 14.51 -4.12
N ASN A 316 -32.68 15.34 -3.36
CA ASN A 316 -34.12 15.59 -3.46
C ASN A 316 -34.56 16.87 -4.17
N SER A 317 -33.78 17.49 -5.06
CA SER A 317 -34.22 18.76 -5.69
C SER A 317 -34.87 18.67 -7.08
N ASP A 318 -34.96 17.49 -7.72
CA ASP A 318 -35.43 17.41 -9.11
C ASP A 318 -36.68 16.53 -9.40
N SER A 319 -37.46 16.13 -8.38
CA SER A 319 -38.67 15.30 -8.63
C SER A 319 -40.02 16.01 -8.46
N SER A 320 -40.07 17.33 -8.49
CA SER A 320 -41.35 18.06 -8.31
C SER A 320 -41.66 19.12 -9.36
N GLN A 321 -41.32 18.89 -10.65
CA GLN A 321 -41.82 19.66 -11.75
C GLN A 321 -42.12 18.86 -13.00
N GLN A 322 -43.01 17.89 -12.91
CA GLN A 322 -43.71 17.32 -14.05
C GLN A 322 -45.04 16.69 -13.60
N THR A 323 -46.00 17.51 -13.21
CA THR A 323 -47.43 17.14 -13.29
C THR A 323 -48.27 18.39 -13.04
N GLN A 324 -48.38 19.30 -14.02
CA GLN A 324 -49.47 20.26 -14.17
C GLN A 324 -49.39 20.88 -15.56
N SER A 325 -49.86 20.17 -16.59
CA SER A 325 -50.42 20.78 -17.80
C SER A 325 -51.09 19.68 -18.63
N GLN A 326 -52.23 19.21 -18.17
CA GLN A 326 -53.33 18.65 -19.00
C GLN A 326 -54.61 18.65 -18.15
N GLN A 327 -55.33 19.78 -18.21
CA GLN A 327 -56.77 19.82 -18.15
C GLN A 327 -57.27 20.98 -19.00
#